data_c2ca32f57e2b8357aae5b27910b36e62
#
_entry.id   c2ca32f57e2b8357aae5b27910b36e62
#
_cell.length_a   1.000
_cell.length_b   1.000
_cell.length_c   1.000
_cell.angle_alpha   90.00
_cell.angle_beta   90.00
_cell.angle_gamma   90.00
#
_symmetry.space_group_name_H-M   'P 1'
#
loop_
_entity.id
_entity.type
_entity.pdbx_description
1 polymer ?
#
loop_
_entity_poly.entity_id
_entity_poly.type
_entity_poly.pdbx_seq_one_letter_code
_entity_poly.pdbx_strand_id
1 'polypeptide(L)'
;MSILVFGHKNPDTDTICSAIAYAELKGKLGKDVKAVRLGEINEETKFVLDYFKVEKPELIESVSGKEIMLVDHNERTQTADGFEEAKVLELVDHHRISNFNVDEPLYVRMEPVGCTATIILKLFKENNLLPTPTTAGLMLSAIVSDTLLFK
;
A
#
# COMPACT_ATOMS: atom_id res chain seq x y z
N MET A 1 18.37 6.49 -3.13
CA MET A 1 17.49 5.33 -3.41
C MET A 1 16.07 5.62 -2.98
N SER A 2 15.09 5.17 -3.76
CA SER A 2 13.69 5.36 -3.42
C SER A 2 13.31 4.52 -2.20
N ILE A 3 12.42 5.06 -1.37
CA ILE A 3 11.73 4.29 -0.35
C ILE A 3 10.73 3.39 -1.08
N LEU A 4 10.60 2.15 -0.66
CA LEU A 4 9.65 1.22 -1.28
C LEU A 4 8.36 1.12 -0.46
N VAL A 5 7.21 1.20 -1.11
CA VAL A 5 5.92 0.95 -0.46
C VAL A 5 5.23 -0.24 -1.12
N PHE A 6 4.69 -1.14 -0.31
CA PHE A 6 4.07 -2.36 -0.82
C PHE A 6 3.04 -2.93 0.17
N GLY A 7 2.10 -3.69 -0.37
CA GLY A 7 1.16 -4.46 0.41
C GLY A 7 1.61 -5.91 0.59
N HIS A 8 0.68 -6.77 0.96
CA HIS A 8 0.99 -8.16 1.33
C HIS A 8 1.32 -9.07 0.14
N LYS A 9 1.89 -10.23 0.46
CA LYS A 9 2.03 -11.35 -0.48
C LYS A 9 0.64 -11.75 -0.99
N ASN A 10 0.58 -12.36 -2.18
CA ASN A 10 -0.68 -12.65 -2.85
C ASN A 10 -1.55 -11.39 -2.96
N PRO A 11 -1.06 -10.38 -3.66
CA PRO A 11 -1.67 -9.06 -3.63
C PRO A 11 -3.07 -9.06 -4.24
N ASP A 12 -3.99 -8.38 -3.55
CA ASP A 12 -5.33 -8.11 -4.06
C ASP A 12 -5.41 -6.67 -4.58
N THR A 13 -6.62 -6.25 -4.97
CA THR A 13 -6.81 -4.91 -5.52
C THR A 13 -6.48 -3.82 -4.50
N ASP A 14 -6.88 -3.98 -3.24
CA ASP A 14 -6.56 -2.99 -2.20
C ASP A 14 -5.06 -2.86 -2.00
N THR A 15 -4.34 -3.98 -1.91
CA THR A 15 -2.88 -3.98 -1.75
C THR A 15 -2.18 -3.20 -2.85
N ILE A 16 -2.52 -3.47 -4.10
CA ILE A 16 -1.87 -2.83 -5.25
C ILE A 16 -2.26 -1.35 -5.36
N CYS A 17 -3.55 -1.07 -5.29
CA CYS A 17 -4.03 0.31 -5.43
C CYS A 17 -3.59 1.19 -4.26
N SER A 18 -3.55 0.65 -3.05
CA SER A 18 -3.09 1.39 -1.87
C SER A 18 -1.60 1.71 -1.96
N ALA A 19 -0.78 0.78 -2.46
CA ALA A 19 0.65 1.05 -2.64
C ALA A 19 0.86 2.20 -3.63
N ILE A 20 0.14 2.17 -4.76
CA ILE A 20 0.22 3.24 -5.77
C ILE A 20 -0.25 4.58 -5.18
N ALA A 21 -1.39 4.57 -4.48
CA ALA A 21 -1.96 5.79 -3.89
C ALA A 21 -1.04 6.38 -2.82
N TYR A 22 -0.44 5.54 -1.98
CA TYR A 22 0.45 6.01 -0.93
C TYR A 22 1.74 6.59 -1.50
N ALA A 23 2.28 5.97 -2.55
CA ALA A 23 3.44 6.52 -3.24
C ALA A 23 3.14 7.91 -3.82
N GLU A 24 1.94 8.10 -4.39
CA GLU A 24 1.53 9.41 -4.89
C GLU A 24 1.42 10.44 -3.76
N LEU A 25 0.78 10.08 -2.64
CA LEU A 25 0.65 10.97 -1.48
C LEU A 25 2.02 11.42 -0.99
N LYS A 26 2.93 10.47 -0.77
CA LYS A 26 4.25 10.77 -0.25
C LYS A 26 5.08 11.58 -1.24
N GLY A 27 4.93 11.30 -2.54
CA GLY A 27 5.58 12.10 -3.58
C GLY A 27 5.13 13.56 -3.54
N LYS A 28 3.83 13.80 -3.35
CA LYS A 28 3.29 15.16 -3.21
C LYS A 28 3.78 15.83 -1.93
N LEU A 29 4.18 15.07 -0.93
CA LEU A 29 4.77 15.58 0.30
C LEU A 29 6.31 15.69 0.23
N GLY A 30 6.89 15.48 -0.95
CA GLY A 30 8.32 15.69 -1.19
C GLY A 30 9.21 14.49 -0.96
N LYS A 31 8.65 13.29 -0.80
CA LYS A 31 9.44 12.08 -0.58
C LYS A 31 9.53 11.25 -1.86
N ASP A 32 10.68 10.61 -2.06
CA ASP A 32 10.90 9.72 -3.19
C ASP A 32 10.47 8.31 -2.80
N VAL A 33 9.23 7.96 -3.13
CA VAL A 33 8.62 6.67 -2.77
C VAL A 33 8.14 5.97 -4.04
N LYS A 34 8.49 4.70 -4.15
CA LYS A 34 8.14 3.86 -5.29
C LYS A 34 7.25 2.72 -4.84
N ALA A 35 6.09 2.56 -5.50
CA ALA A 35 5.23 1.40 -5.26
C ALA A 35 5.83 0.16 -5.91
N VAL A 36 5.86 -0.95 -5.14
CA VAL A 36 6.31 -2.25 -5.64
C VAL A 36 5.30 -3.32 -5.17
N ARG A 37 5.45 -4.54 -5.63
CA ARG A 37 4.57 -5.65 -5.27
C ARG A 37 5.36 -6.90 -4.92
N LEU A 38 4.76 -7.76 -4.12
CA LEU A 38 5.40 -8.98 -3.64
C LEU A 38 4.94 -10.24 -4.34
N GLY A 39 4.00 -10.15 -5.28
CA GLY A 39 3.49 -11.31 -5.98
C GLY A 39 2.75 -10.93 -7.25
N GLU A 40 2.24 -11.94 -7.94
CA GLU A 40 1.48 -11.73 -9.16
C GLU A 40 0.12 -11.11 -8.86
N ILE A 41 -0.33 -10.19 -9.72
CA ILE A 41 -1.64 -9.57 -9.58
C ILE A 41 -2.74 -10.54 -10.07
N ASN A 42 -3.91 -10.47 -9.43
CA ASN A 42 -5.05 -11.28 -9.85
C ASN A 42 -5.79 -10.64 -11.03
N GLU A 43 -6.77 -11.34 -11.57
CA GLU A 43 -7.50 -10.87 -12.77
C GLU A 43 -8.28 -9.58 -12.50
N GLU A 44 -8.88 -9.43 -11.31
CA GLU A 44 -9.59 -8.22 -10.93
C GLU A 44 -8.64 -7.02 -10.94
N THR A 45 -7.49 -7.16 -10.29
CA THR A 45 -6.50 -6.08 -10.21
C THR A 45 -5.96 -5.73 -11.61
N LYS A 46 -5.71 -6.76 -12.43
CA LYS A 46 -5.27 -6.55 -13.81
C LYS A 46 -6.31 -5.73 -14.59
N PHE A 47 -7.58 -6.08 -14.46
CA PHE A 47 -8.67 -5.34 -15.11
C PHE A 47 -8.65 -3.87 -14.67
N VAL A 48 -8.52 -3.62 -13.37
CA VAL A 48 -8.52 -2.25 -12.81
C VAL A 48 -7.35 -1.44 -13.38
N LEU A 49 -6.14 -2.01 -13.35
CA LEU A 49 -4.96 -1.32 -13.87
C LEU A 49 -5.07 -1.05 -15.38
N ASP A 50 -5.57 -2.02 -16.14
CA ASP A 50 -5.77 -1.84 -17.58
C ASP A 50 -6.81 -0.76 -17.88
N TYR A 51 -7.91 -0.75 -17.12
CA TYR A 51 -8.97 0.26 -17.28
C TYR A 51 -8.45 1.67 -17.10
N PHE A 52 -7.62 1.89 -16.07
CA PHE A 52 -7.07 3.22 -15.78
C PHE A 52 -5.73 3.47 -16.48
N LYS A 53 -5.25 2.54 -17.30
CA LYS A 53 -4.00 2.64 -18.06
C LYS A 53 -2.80 2.89 -17.15
N VAL A 54 -2.74 2.14 -16.05
CA VAL A 54 -1.65 2.19 -15.08
C VAL A 54 -0.83 0.93 -15.19
N GLU A 55 0.49 1.08 -15.26
CA GLU A 55 1.39 -0.07 -15.27
C GLU A 55 1.41 -0.74 -13.90
N LYS A 56 1.52 -2.07 -13.89
CA LYS A 56 1.65 -2.78 -12.62
C LYS A 56 2.97 -2.42 -11.95
N PRO A 57 2.99 -2.31 -10.61
CA PRO A 57 4.23 -2.05 -9.89
C PRO A 57 5.28 -3.15 -10.14
N GLU A 58 6.55 -2.79 -10.01
CA GLU A 58 7.64 -3.73 -10.16
C GLU A 58 7.56 -4.84 -9.10
N LEU A 59 7.81 -6.08 -9.52
CA LEU A 59 7.89 -7.21 -8.60
C LEU A 59 9.25 -7.19 -7.90
N ILE A 60 9.26 -7.31 -6.58
CA ILE A 60 10.51 -7.43 -5.82
C ILE A 60 10.50 -8.71 -4.99
N GLU A 61 11.70 -9.21 -4.68
CA GLU A 61 11.85 -10.42 -3.88
C GLU A 61 12.32 -10.11 -2.46
N SER A 62 13.17 -9.11 -2.28
CA SER A 62 13.75 -8.79 -0.98
C SER A 62 13.84 -7.29 -0.75
N VAL A 63 13.66 -6.89 0.52
CA VAL A 63 13.79 -5.50 0.96
C VAL A 63 15.02 -5.29 1.85
N SER A 64 15.92 -6.27 1.91
CA SER A 64 17.11 -6.20 2.76
C SER A 64 17.91 -4.92 2.48
N GLY A 65 18.23 -4.19 3.54
CA GLY A 65 19.01 -2.96 3.45
C GLY A 65 18.26 -1.75 2.89
N LYS A 66 16.94 -1.84 2.73
CA LYS A 66 16.12 -0.76 2.15
C LYS A 66 15.25 -0.08 3.20
N GLU A 67 14.85 1.16 2.91
CA GLU A 67 13.81 1.84 3.68
C GLU A 67 12.46 1.50 3.06
N ILE A 68 11.50 1.14 3.90
CA ILE A 68 10.21 0.63 3.43
C ILE A 68 9.04 1.24 4.19
N MET A 69 7.90 1.26 3.51
CA MET A 69 6.60 1.60 4.07
C MET A 69 5.64 0.44 3.77
N LEU A 70 4.84 0.05 4.75
CA LEU A 70 3.89 -1.05 4.60
C LEU A 70 2.47 -0.52 4.48
N VAL A 71 1.71 -1.07 3.56
CA VAL A 71 0.26 -0.83 3.45
C VAL A 71 -0.47 -2.17 3.42
N ASP A 72 -1.67 -2.19 3.98
CA ASP A 72 -2.62 -3.31 3.87
C ASP A 72 -2.11 -4.64 4.46
N HIS A 73 -1.13 -4.60 5.33
CA HIS A 73 -0.68 -5.77 6.09
C HIS A 73 0.29 -5.35 7.19
N ASN A 74 0.46 -6.24 8.17
CA ASN A 74 1.48 -6.06 9.19
C ASN A 74 2.11 -7.38 9.63
N GLU A 75 1.49 -8.52 9.33
CA GLU A 75 2.03 -9.83 9.73
C GLU A 75 3.32 -10.18 9.00
N ARG A 76 4.27 -10.71 9.75
CA ARG A 76 5.58 -11.11 9.23
C ARG A 76 5.51 -12.10 8.08
N THR A 77 4.57 -13.04 8.15
CA THR A 77 4.40 -14.06 7.11
C THR A 77 3.82 -13.49 5.83
N GLN A 78 3.29 -12.27 5.85
CA GLN A 78 2.66 -11.62 4.71
C GLN A 78 3.56 -10.57 4.06
N THR A 79 4.71 -10.27 4.64
CA THR A 79 5.60 -9.22 4.16
C THR A 79 6.80 -9.78 3.38
N ALA A 80 7.64 -8.88 2.88
CA ALA A 80 8.78 -9.22 2.03
C ALA A 80 9.90 -9.93 2.78
N ASP A 81 10.64 -10.76 2.07
CA ASP A 81 11.88 -11.33 2.57
C ASP A 81 12.88 -10.20 2.83
N GLY A 82 13.75 -10.38 3.80
CA GLY A 82 14.73 -9.36 4.17
C GLY A 82 14.19 -8.27 5.06
N PHE A 83 12.99 -8.45 5.60
CA PHE A 83 12.33 -7.47 6.47
C PHE A 83 13.18 -7.11 7.68
N GLU A 84 13.89 -8.08 8.27
CA GLU A 84 14.74 -7.87 9.45
C GLU A 84 15.88 -6.91 9.20
N GLU A 85 16.36 -6.84 7.97
CA GLU A 85 17.46 -5.94 7.58
C GLU A 85 16.96 -4.67 6.92
N ALA A 86 15.64 -4.46 6.89
CA ALA A 86 15.03 -3.24 6.34
C ALA A 86 14.69 -2.26 7.45
N LYS A 87 14.60 -0.99 7.09
CA LYS A 87 14.13 0.04 8.02
C LYS A 87 12.68 0.37 7.68
N VAL A 88 11.77 0.05 8.60
CA VAL A 88 10.34 0.34 8.43
C VAL A 88 10.06 1.76 8.89
N LEU A 89 9.61 2.59 7.98
CA LEU A 89 9.33 4.00 8.27
C LEU A 89 7.87 4.24 8.64
N GLU A 90 6.95 3.57 7.96
CA GLU A 90 5.52 3.80 8.12
C GLU A 90 4.71 2.53 7.89
N LEU A 91 3.55 2.46 8.56
CA LEU A 91 2.58 1.37 8.41
C LEU A 91 1.18 1.97 8.34
N VAL A 92 0.44 1.67 7.28
CA VAL A 92 -0.97 2.07 7.13
C VAL A 92 -1.78 0.82 6.83
N ASP A 93 -2.69 0.43 7.72
CA ASP A 93 -3.38 -0.85 7.62
C ASP A 93 -4.74 -0.81 8.31
N HIS A 94 -5.61 -1.76 7.98
CA HIS A 94 -6.93 -1.91 8.57
C HIS A 94 -7.15 -3.30 9.18
N HIS A 95 -6.12 -4.14 9.20
CA HIS A 95 -6.16 -5.48 9.78
C HIS A 95 -5.79 -5.47 11.26
N ARG A 96 -6.08 -6.58 11.95
CA ARG A 96 -5.58 -6.77 13.31
C ARG A 96 -4.06 -6.74 13.30
N ILE A 97 -3.46 -6.30 14.39
CA ILE A 97 -2.01 -6.34 14.56
C ILE A 97 -1.63 -7.76 14.99
N SER A 98 -0.73 -8.38 14.27
CA SER A 98 -0.31 -9.74 14.56
C SER A 98 1.15 -9.95 14.15
N ASN A 99 1.96 -10.50 15.06
CA ASN A 99 3.35 -10.84 14.79
C ASN A 99 4.12 -9.72 14.06
N PHE A 100 4.01 -8.49 14.59
CA PHE A 100 4.70 -7.34 14.06
C PHE A 100 5.49 -6.64 15.14
N ASN A 101 6.79 -6.52 14.93
CA ASN A 101 7.67 -5.78 15.82
C ASN A 101 8.82 -5.20 15.01
N VAL A 102 9.28 -4.03 15.40
CA VAL A 102 10.40 -3.34 14.77
C VAL A 102 11.30 -2.75 15.86
N ASP A 103 12.54 -2.45 15.50
CA ASP A 103 13.52 -1.97 16.47
C ASP A 103 13.45 -0.46 16.69
N GLU A 104 12.90 0.28 15.75
CA GLU A 104 12.87 1.75 15.81
C GLU A 104 11.42 2.25 15.76
N PRO A 105 11.14 3.42 16.38
CA PRO A 105 9.82 4.04 16.25
C PRO A 105 9.47 4.32 14.78
N LEU A 106 8.19 4.16 14.46
CA LEU A 106 7.69 4.41 13.11
C LEU A 106 6.34 5.13 13.19
N TYR A 107 5.91 5.70 12.05
CA TYR A 107 4.56 6.24 11.95
C TYR A 107 3.58 5.08 11.69
N VAL A 108 2.50 5.01 12.47
CA VAL A 108 1.46 3.98 12.31
C VAL A 108 0.09 4.63 12.21
N ARG A 109 -0.66 4.27 11.17
CA ARG A 109 -2.06 4.66 11.05
C ARG A 109 -2.90 3.40 10.86
N MET A 110 -3.65 3.02 11.89
CA MET A 110 -4.50 1.82 11.89
C MET A 110 -5.92 2.24 12.18
N GLU A 111 -6.88 1.77 11.36
CA GLU A 111 -8.30 2.03 11.56
C GLU A 111 -9.11 0.78 11.19
N PRO A 112 -10.17 0.46 11.93
CA PRO A 112 -10.98 -0.73 11.65
C PRO A 112 -12.02 -0.43 10.56
N VAL A 113 -11.56 -0.12 9.36
CA VAL A 113 -12.38 0.20 8.20
C VAL A 113 -12.31 -0.91 7.17
N GLY A 114 -13.12 -0.82 6.12
CA GLY A 114 -13.26 -1.88 5.13
C GLY A 114 -12.07 -2.08 4.20
N CYS A 115 -11.23 -1.05 4.02
CA CYS A 115 -10.03 -1.20 3.20
C CYS A 115 -9.01 -0.11 3.51
N THR A 116 -7.73 -0.38 3.20
CA THR A 116 -6.64 0.57 3.43
C THR A 116 -6.76 1.82 2.57
N ALA A 117 -7.30 1.71 1.36
CA ALA A 117 -7.49 2.88 0.49
C ALA A 117 -8.34 3.96 1.16
N THR A 118 -9.31 3.59 1.98
CA THR A 118 -10.12 4.54 2.74
C THR A 118 -9.26 5.38 3.69
N ILE A 119 -8.31 4.75 4.37
CA ILE A 119 -7.40 5.45 5.28
C ILE A 119 -6.51 6.40 4.49
N ILE A 120 -5.99 5.96 3.36
CA ILE A 120 -5.12 6.77 2.51
C ILE A 120 -5.85 8.00 1.99
N LEU A 121 -7.14 7.86 1.63
CA LEU A 121 -7.94 9.00 1.22
C LEU A 121 -8.06 10.03 2.35
N LYS A 122 -8.27 9.57 3.59
CA LYS A 122 -8.28 10.46 4.76
C LYS A 122 -6.96 11.20 4.90
N LEU A 123 -5.85 10.50 4.69
CA LEU A 123 -4.51 11.11 4.79
C LEU A 123 -4.29 12.17 3.70
N PHE A 124 -4.79 11.95 2.47
CA PHE A 124 -4.80 12.99 1.44
C PHE A 124 -5.52 14.24 1.96
N LYS A 125 -6.72 14.07 2.47
CA LYS A 125 -7.55 15.19 2.96
C LYS A 125 -6.90 15.90 4.13
N GLU A 126 -6.31 15.18 5.07
CA GLU A 126 -5.63 15.76 6.23
C GLU A 126 -4.43 16.62 5.84
N ASN A 127 -3.83 16.34 4.68
CA ASN A 127 -2.71 17.09 4.15
C ASN A 127 -3.15 18.16 3.12
N ASN A 128 -4.46 18.38 2.98
CA ASN A 128 -5.03 19.33 2.01
C ASN A 128 -4.62 19.00 0.58
N LEU A 129 -4.53 17.71 0.27
CA LEU A 129 -4.16 17.21 -1.05
C LEU A 129 -5.31 16.36 -1.62
N LEU A 130 -5.36 16.30 -2.96
CA LEU A 130 -6.29 15.43 -3.65
C LEU A 130 -5.49 14.41 -4.47
N PRO A 131 -5.96 13.16 -4.54
CA PRO A 131 -5.36 12.21 -5.48
C PRO A 131 -5.67 12.66 -6.91
N THR A 132 -4.80 12.28 -7.84
CA THR A 132 -5.11 12.47 -9.26
C THR A 132 -6.38 11.69 -9.62
N PRO A 133 -7.10 12.07 -10.70
CA PRO A 133 -8.29 11.32 -11.09
C PRO A 133 -8.04 9.82 -11.29
N THR A 134 -6.91 9.46 -11.88
CA THR A 134 -6.52 8.05 -12.05
C THR A 134 -6.39 7.35 -10.70
N THR A 135 -5.64 7.94 -9.77
CA THR A 135 -5.45 7.35 -8.44
C THR A 135 -6.76 7.31 -7.66
N ALA A 136 -7.61 8.32 -7.79
CA ALA A 136 -8.95 8.31 -7.18
C ALA A 136 -9.76 7.11 -7.69
N GLY A 137 -9.68 6.81 -8.99
CA GLY A 137 -10.34 5.65 -9.58
C GLY A 137 -9.80 4.33 -9.04
N LEU A 138 -8.48 4.23 -8.88
CA LEU A 138 -7.86 3.04 -8.28
C LEU A 138 -8.33 2.84 -6.84
N MET A 139 -8.36 3.91 -6.06
CA MET A 139 -8.79 3.85 -4.66
C MET A 139 -10.27 3.44 -4.55
N LEU A 140 -11.12 3.98 -5.40
CA LEU A 140 -12.53 3.60 -5.44
C LEU A 140 -12.68 2.11 -5.79
N SER A 141 -11.89 1.62 -6.74
CA SER A 141 -11.91 0.20 -7.12
C SER A 141 -11.52 -0.69 -5.95
N ALA A 142 -10.52 -0.29 -5.16
CA ALA A 142 -10.13 -1.02 -3.96
C ALA A 142 -11.26 -1.04 -2.92
N ILE A 143 -11.93 0.08 -2.70
CA ILE A 143 -13.03 0.17 -1.74
C ILE A 143 -14.19 -0.75 -2.18
N VAL A 144 -14.54 -0.71 -3.44
CA VAL A 144 -15.62 -1.55 -3.98
C VAL A 144 -15.28 -3.03 -3.86
N SER A 145 -14.04 -3.39 -4.16
CA SER A 145 -13.56 -4.79 -4.08
C SER A 145 -13.62 -5.31 -2.63
N ASP A 146 -13.00 -4.60 -1.71
CA ASP A 146 -12.87 -5.04 -0.31
C ASP A 146 -14.19 -5.03 0.45
N THR A 147 -15.12 -4.16 0.08
CA THR A 147 -16.40 -4.07 0.74
C THR A 147 -17.46 -4.92 0.05
N LEU A 148 -17.10 -5.69 -0.99
CA LEU A 148 -18.01 -6.50 -1.80
C LEU A 148 -19.25 -5.68 -2.21
N LEU A 149 -19.02 -4.47 -2.76
CA LEU A 149 -20.07 -3.53 -3.15
C LEU A 149 -20.87 -3.06 -1.94
N PHE A 150 -20.19 -2.85 -0.81
CA PHE A 150 -20.82 -2.35 0.44
C PHE A 150 -21.76 -3.34 1.11
N LYS A 151 -21.52 -4.64 0.90
CA LYS A 151 -22.31 -5.70 1.56
C LYS A 151 -21.68 -6.15 2.87
#